data_037f742975b5b5f22af64a54a40f56d8
#
_entry.id   037f742975b5b5f22af64a54a40f56d8
#
_cell.length_a   1.000
_cell.length_b   1.000
_cell.length_c   1.000
_cell.angle_alpha   90.00
_cell.angle_beta   90.00
_cell.angle_gamma   90.00
#
_symmetry.space_group_name_H-M   'P 1'
#
loop_
_entity.id
_entity.type
_entity.pdbx_description
1 polymer ?
#
loop_
_entity_poly.entity_id
_entity_poly.type
_entity_poly.pdbx_seq_one_letter_code
_entity_poly.pdbx_strand_id
1 'polypeptide(L)'
;FEAPHATIYPDKMVIDQGGTTTRCPAVKNPPCLSIKAKTFEIYPKEKMIAKDVQVFVKGKHVYSRDRWENNLSDKSEERIMPRVGWDGKDNGFYAKLEIEKPLSDKTTIRADVVDYSRAGYKPMYEVEHNERNFKMTWKSGWEEEDDNWYEKETNWRLDYKRHRIADNLPLTYSAYLEHGLWKRESNGLKSWHTEYAAYLNHDPIYLFNSKNTVLNLTVGKKWVHESRTSDLRSTNMYYATLGQKISDKWRTWAGYYQEDETSSVFDLGQPDMAKELRN
;
A
#
# COMPACT_ATOMS: atom_id res chain seq x y z
N PHE A 1 10.39 -14.00 -17.61
CA PHE A 1 9.96 -15.22 -18.29
C PHE A 1 11.16 -15.90 -18.96
N GLU A 2 11.23 -17.20 -18.83
CA GLU A 2 12.19 -18.03 -19.53
C GLU A 2 11.39 -19.14 -20.24
N ALA A 3 11.54 -19.24 -21.55
CA ALA A 3 10.82 -20.21 -22.36
C ALA A 3 11.67 -20.61 -23.58
N PRO A 4 11.61 -21.89 -23.99
CA PRO A 4 12.33 -22.37 -25.17
C PRO A 4 11.78 -21.78 -26.48
N HIS A 5 10.48 -21.49 -26.51
CA HIS A 5 9.80 -20.97 -27.70
C HIS A 5 8.63 -20.06 -27.31
N ALA A 6 8.48 -18.95 -28.02
CA ALA A 6 7.35 -18.03 -27.90
C ALA A 6 6.92 -17.52 -29.30
N THR A 7 5.64 -17.61 -29.61
CA THR A 7 5.03 -17.07 -30.81
C THR A 7 4.32 -15.76 -30.48
N ILE A 8 4.64 -14.70 -31.19
CA ILE A 8 4.02 -13.38 -31.01
C ILE A 8 3.00 -13.16 -32.11
N TYR A 9 1.76 -12.92 -31.72
CA TYR A 9 0.64 -12.52 -32.58
C TYR A 9 0.34 -11.01 -32.36
N PRO A 10 -0.43 -10.37 -33.25
CA PRO A 10 -0.77 -8.95 -33.07
C PRO A 10 -1.50 -8.63 -31.75
N ASP A 11 -2.27 -9.58 -31.22
CA ASP A 11 -3.14 -9.46 -30.06
C ASP A 11 -2.64 -10.22 -28.81
N LYS A 12 -1.72 -11.17 -29.00
CA LYS A 12 -1.24 -12.02 -27.90
C LYS A 12 0.16 -12.60 -28.13
N MET A 13 0.76 -13.08 -27.04
CA MET A 13 1.95 -13.94 -27.08
C MET A 13 1.59 -15.32 -26.54
N VAL A 14 2.03 -16.36 -27.23
CA VAL A 14 1.81 -17.76 -26.83
C VAL A 14 3.14 -18.45 -26.60
N ILE A 15 3.28 -19.08 -25.42
CA ILE A 15 4.37 -19.97 -25.05
C ILE A 15 3.78 -21.37 -24.96
N ASP A 16 4.11 -22.28 -25.87
CA ASP A 16 3.45 -23.57 -26.05
C ASP A 16 4.33 -24.78 -25.71
N GLN A 17 5.63 -24.59 -25.50
CA GLN A 17 6.59 -25.66 -25.17
C GLN A 17 7.09 -25.60 -23.72
N GLY A 18 6.26 -25.09 -22.83
CA GLY A 18 6.60 -24.86 -21.44
C GLY A 18 7.31 -23.52 -21.20
N GLY A 19 7.12 -22.98 -20.04
CA GLY A 19 7.75 -21.74 -19.61
C GLY A 19 7.85 -21.67 -18.11
N THR A 20 8.78 -20.82 -17.65
CA THR A 20 8.98 -20.51 -16.24
C THR A 20 8.94 -19.01 -16.04
N THR A 21 8.24 -18.57 -15.02
CA THR A 21 8.28 -17.19 -14.57
C THR A 21 8.66 -17.11 -13.11
N THR A 22 9.43 -16.09 -12.75
CA THR A 22 9.79 -15.80 -11.36
C THR A 22 9.84 -14.30 -11.14
N ARG A 23 9.53 -13.86 -9.93
CA ARG A 23 9.75 -12.47 -9.46
C ARG A 23 11.04 -12.34 -8.63
N CYS A 24 11.70 -13.44 -8.35
CA CYS A 24 12.97 -13.40 -7.63
C CYS A 24 14.08 -12.86 -8.53
N PRO A 25 15.04 -12.07 -8.01
CA PRO A 25 16.21 -11.66 -8.76
C PRO A 25 16.92 -12.89 -9.35
N ALA A 26 17.33 -12.81 -10.61
CA ALA A 26 17.92 -13.91 -11.37
C ALA A 26 19.23 -14.49 -10.81
N VAL A 27 19.78 -13.87 -9.76
CA VAL A 27 21.09 -14.19 -9.16
C VAL A 27 21.05 -15.42 -8.25
N LYS A 28 19.86 -15.91 -7.86
CA LYS A 28 19.73 -17.08 -6.99
C LYS A 28 19.15 -18.29 -7.72
N ASN A 29 19.90 -19.35 -7.79
CA ASN A 29 19.46 -20.65 -8.32
C ASN A 29 19.44 -21.70 -7.20
N PRO A 30 18.31 -22.35 -6.88
CA PRO A 30 16.99 -22.14 -7.46
C PRO A 30 16.31 -20.84 -6.98
N PRO A 31 15.43 -20.23 -7.78
CA PRO A 31 14.69 -19.04 -7.39
C PRO A 31 13.80 -19.34 -6.17
N CYS A 32 13.57 -18.32 -5.32
CA CYS A 32 12.75 -18.45 -4.12
C CYS A 32 11.31 -18.87 -4.44
N LEU A 33 10.77 -18.37 -5.55
CA LEU A 33 9.48 -18.76 -6.11
C LEU A 33 9.63 -18.90 -7.62
N SER A 34 9.14 -19.98 -8.20
CA SER A 34 8.97 -20.10 -9.65
C SER A 34 7.63 -20.74 -9.98
N ILE A 35 7.05 -20.26 -11.06
CA ILE A 35 5.81 -20.78 -11.61
C ILE A 35 6.17 -21.37 -12.99
N LYS A 36 5.94 -22.65 -13.14
CA LYS A 36 6.07 -23.35 -14.41
C LYS A 36 4.70 -23.64 -14.98
N ALA A 37 4.54 -23.54 -16.27
CA ALA A 37 3.33 -23.97 -16.94
C ALA A 37 3.67 -24.59 -18.31
N LYS A 38 2.83 -25.48 -18.77
CA LYS A 38 2.97 -26.10 -20.08
C LYS A 38 2.73 -25.09 -21.18
N THR A 39 1.74 -24.20 -21.00
CA THR A 39 1.43 -23.12 -21.95
C THR A 39 1.13 -21.85 -21.21
N PHE A 40 1.56 -20.71 -21.79
CA PHE A 40 1.12 -19.38 -21.39
C PHE A 40 0.52 -18.68 -22.62
N GLU A 41 -0.63 -18.07 -22.46
CA GLU A 41 -1.24 -17.13 -23.39
C GLU A 41 -1.29 -15.78 -22.71
N ILE A 42 -0.58 -14.79 -23.25
CA ILE A 42 -0.47 -13.45 -22.68
C ILE A 42 -1.15 -12.48 -23.65
N TYR A 43 -2.24 -11.88 -23.21
CA TYR A 43 -2.95 -10.80 -23.88
C TYR A 43 -2.51 -9.49 -23.21
N PRO A 44 -1.66 -8.68 -23.87
CA PRO A 44 -1.09 -7.48 -23.26
C PRO A 44 -2.18 -6.52 -22.78
N LYS A 45 -2.08 -6.03 -21.54
CA LYS A 45 -3.06 -5.14 -20.88
C LYS A 45 -4.46 -5.74 -20.70
N GLU A 46 -4.63 -7.02 -20.90
CA GLU A 46 -5.90 -7.69 -20.75
C GLU A 46 -5.79 -8.84 -19.75
N LYS A 47 -5.12 -9.93 -20.10
CA LYS A 47 -5.00 -11.11 -19.23
C LYS A 47 -3.84 -12.03 -19.59
N MET A 48 -3.48 -12.89 -18.65
CA MET A 48 -2.59 -14.02 -18.87
C MET A 48 -3.30 -15.30 -18.48
N ILE A 49 -3.27 -16.30 -19.34
CA ILE A 49 -3.80 -17.63 -19.08
C ILE A 49 -2.62 -18.61 -19.08
N ALA A 50 -2.46 -19.36 -18.00
CA ALA A 50 -1.48 -20.44 -17.90
C ALA A 50 -2.20 -21.78 -17.72
N LYS A 51 -1.72 -22.83 -18.39
CA LYS A 51 -2.28 -24.19 -18.29
C LYS A 51 -1.24 -25.16 -17.75
N ASP A 52 -1.68 -26.16 -16.99
CA ASP A 52 -0.83 -27.13 -16.30
C ASP A 52 0.22 -26.41 -15.42
N VAL A 53 -0.27 -25.56 -14.53
CA VAL A 53 0.55 -24.69 -13.68
C VAL A 53 1.10 -25.48 -12.51
N GLN A 54 2.39 -25.32 -12.26
CA GLN A 54 3.10 -25.85 -11.10
C GLN A 54 3.86 -24.73 -10.40
N VAL A 55 3.70 -24.63 -9.09
CA VAL A 55 4.36 -23.64 -8.25
C VAL A 55 5.48 -24.33 -7.45
N PHE A 56 6.65 -23.74 -7.48
CA PHE A 56 7.82 -24.21 -6.77
C PHE A 56 8.33 -23.15 -5.81
N VAL A 57 8.65 -23.55 -4.58
CA VAL A 57 9.31 -22.73 -3.56
C VAL A 57 10.68 -23.31 -3.29
N LYS A 58 11.74 -22.52 -3.52
CA LYS A 58 13.14 -22.98 -3.41
C LYS A 58 13.39 -24.30 -4.15
N GLY A 59 12.82 -24.44 -5.35
CA GLY A 59 12.94 -25.61 -6.19
C GLY A 59 12.05 -26.81 -5.78
N LYS A 60 11.33 -26.76 -4.66
CA LYS A 60 10.40 -27.81 -4.24
C LYS A 60 9.01 -27.48 -4.77
N HIS A 61 8.36 -28.47 -5.40
CA HIS A 61 6.98 -28.37 -5.85
C HIS A 61 6.04 -28.28 -4.64
N VAL A 62 5.16 -27.26 -4.64
CA VAL A 62 4.23 -26.99 -3.52
C VAL A 62 2.75 -26.97 -3.93
N TYR A 63 2.46 -26.67 -5.21
CA TYR A 63 1.09 -26.54 -5.67
C TYR A 63 0.98 -26.78 -7.17
N SER A 64 -0.13 -27.37 -7.62
CA SER A 64 -0.50 -27.52 -9.05
C SER A 64 -1.92 -27.09 -9.30
N ARG A 65 -2.16 -26.58 -10.50
CA ARG A 65 -3.50 -26.20 -10.96
C ARG A 65 -3.56 -26.35 -12.47
N ASP A 66 -4.68 -26.89 -12.99
CA ASP A 66 -4.85 -27.13 -14.42
C ASP A 66 -4.88 -25.84 -15.23
N ARG A 67 -5.50 -24.78 -14.68
CA ARG A 67 -5.59 -23.47 -15.33
C ARG A 67 -5.48 -22.33 -14.31
N TRP A 68 -4.66 -21.36 -14.65
CA TRP A 68 -4.54 -20.11 -13.93
C TRP A 68 -4.78 -18.97 -14.90
N GLU A 69 -5.69 -18.07 -14.55
CA GLU A 69 -5.95 -16.84 -15.28
C GLU A 69 -5.64 -15.66 -14.38
N ASN A 70 -4.84 -14.73 -14.87
CA ASN A 70 -4.46 -13.50 -14.16
C ASN A 70 -4.79 -12.32 -15.06
N ASN A 71 -5.54 -11.37 -14.55
CA ASN A 71 -5.86 -10.14 -15.25
C ASN A 71 -4.63 -9.22 -15.30
N LEU A 72 -4.36 -8.66 -16.46
CA LEU A 72 -3.29 -7.70 -16.72
C LEU A 72 -3.84 -6.31 -17.09
N SER A 73 -5.18 -6.13 -17.06
CA SER A 73 -5.79 -4.83 -17.34
C SER A 73 -5.65 -3.90 -16.13
N ASP A 74 -5.68 -2.59 -16.40
CA ASP A 74 -5.73 -1.57 -15.36
C ASP A 74 -7.09 -1.48 -14.65
N LYS A 75 -8.07 -2.28 -15.07
CA LYS A 75 -9.38 -2.37 -14.40
C LYS A 75 -9.25 -3.27 -13.17
N SER A 76 -9.86 -2.86 -12.07
CA SER A 76 -9.90 -3.65 -10.84
C SER A 76 -10.71 -4.93 -11.06
N GLU A 77 -10.03 -6.04 -11.24
CA GLU A 77 -10.60 -7.37 -11.30
C GLU A 77 -10.03 -8.23 -10.17
N GLU A 78 -10.68 -9.36 -9.89
CA GLU A 78 -10.24 -10.28 -8.85
C GLU A 78 -8.79 -10.69 -9.06
N ARG A 79 -7.95 -10.44 -8.05
CA ARG A 79 -6.54 -10.81 -8.03
C ARG A 79 -6.28 -11.75 -6.88
N ILE A 80 -5.68 -12.90 -7.17
CA ILE A 80 -5.17 -13.82 -6.17
C ILE A 80 -3.67 -13.99 -6.43
N MET A 81 -2.84 -13.48 -5.52
CA MET A 81 -1.40 -13.42 -5.73
C MET A 81 -0.63 -14.04 -4.57
N PRO A 82 -0.11 -15.27 -4.76
CA PRO A 82 0.81 -15.86 -3.79
C PRO A 82 2.17 -15.18 -3.87
N ARG A 83 2.75 -14.87 -2.72
CA ARG A 83 4.10 -14.34 -2.57
C ARG A 83 4.85 -15.13 -1.51
N VAL A 84 6.14 -15.30 -1.71
CA VAL A 84 7.05 -15.82 -0.70
C VAL A 84 8.32 -14.98 -0.71
N GLY A 85 8.91 -14.77 0.45
CA GLY A 85 10.09 -13.94 0.56
C GLY A 85 10.70 -13.97 1.94
N TRP A 86 11.64 -13.06 2.16
CA TRP A 86 12.27 -12.80 3.43
C TRP A 86 11.99 -11.36 3.83
N ASP A 87 11.47 -11.17 5.03
CA ASP A 87 11.06 -9.88 5.56
C ASP A 87 11.81 -9.60 6.88
N GLY A 88 13.05 -9.19 6.72
CA GLY A 88 13.89 -8.77 7.84
C GLY A 88 14.26 -9.86 8.85
N LYS A 89 14.94 -9.41 9.91
CA LYS A 89 15.43 -10.28 10.98
C LYS A 89 14.29 -10.71 11.90
N ASP A 90 13.33 -9.84 12.13
CA ASP A 90 12.28 -10.05 13.14
C ASP A 90 11.12 -10.88 12.58
N ASN A 91 10.72 -10.68 11.33
CA ASN A 91 9.64 -11.44 10.68
C ASN A 91 10.11 -12.75 10.04
N GLY A 92 11.31 -12.77 9.46
CA GLY A 92 11.90 -13.95 8.85
C GLY A 92 11.36 -14.26 7.46
N PHE A 93 11.26 -15.55 7.13
CA PHE A 93 10.67 -16.01 5.88
C PHE A 93 9.15 -15.92 5.96
N TYR A 94 8.51 -15.51 4.86
CA TYR A 94 7.04 -15.43 4.80
C TYR A 94 6.46 -16.15 3.58
N ALA A 95 5.24 -16.63 3.77
CA ALA A 95 4.32 -17.05 2.72
C ALA A 95 3.05 -16.18 2.82
N LYS A 96 2.72 -15.43 1.77
CA LYS A 96 1.60 -14.49 1.72
C LYS A 96 0.67 -14.82 0.56
N LEU A 97 -0.63 -14.75 0.81
CA LEU A 97 -1.67 -14.80 -0.21
C LEU A 97 -2.41 -13.46 -0.19
N GLU A 98 -2.25 -12.68 -1.24
CA GLU A 98 -2.99 -11.44 -1.45
C GLU A 98 -4.22 -11.74 -2.31
N ILE A 99 -5.37 -11.36 -1.80
CA ILE A 99 -6.66 -11.49 -2.48
C ILE A 99 -7.26 -10.10 -2.61
N GLU A 100 -7.61 -9.71 -3.82
CA GLU A 100 -8.34 -8.48 -4.08
C GLU A 100 -9.53 -8.81 -4.97
N LYS A 101 -10.73 -8.42 -4.53
CA LYS A 101 -11.98 -8.67 -5.24
C LYS A 101 -12.84 -7.41 -5.27
N PRO A 102 -13.08 -6.82 -6.44
CA PRO A 102 -14.09 -5.77 -6.58
C PRO A 102 -15.49 -6.37 -6.44
N LEU A 103 -16.28 -5.80 -5.53
CA LEU A 103 -17.71 -6.11 -5.41
C LEU A 103 -18.57 -5.23 -6.33
N SER A 104 -18.07 -4.01 -6.60
CA SER A 104 -18.66 -3.04 -7.51
C SER A 104 -17.59 -2.08 -8.00
N ASP A 105 -17.94 -1.15 -8.90
CA ASP A 105 -17.04 -0.09 -9.36
C ASP A 105 -16.51 0.80 -8.22
N LYS A 106 -17.16 0.75 -7.06
CA LYS A 106 -16.83 1.61 -5.89
C LYS A 106 -16.36 0.82 -4.68
N THR A 107 -16.58 -0.48 -4.64
CA THR A 107 -16.30 -1.29 -3.44
C THR A 107 -15.37 -2.43 -3.76
N THR A 108 -14.28 -2.53 -3.00
CA THR A 108 -13.28 -3.59 -3.13
C THR A 108 -13.07 -4.25 -1.77
N ILE A 109 -12.96 -5.57 -1.77
CA ILE A 109 -12.50 -6.37 -0.63
C ILE A 109 -11.05 -6.77 -0.88
N ARG A 110 -10.22 -6.67 0.15
CA ARG A 110 -8.85 -7.18 0.17
C ARG A 110 -8.65 -8.09 1.36
N ALA A 111 -7.85 -9.13 1.16
CA ALA A 111 -7.37 -9.97 2.23
C ALA A 111 -5.90 -10.31 1.99
N ASP A 112 -5.07 -10.00 2.97
CA ASP A 112 -3.67 -10.37 3.02
C ASP A 112 -3.53 -11.47 4.07
N VAL A 113 -3.39 -12.72 3.63
CA VAL A 113 -3.19 -13.85 4.52
C VAL A 113 -1.70 -14.19 4.51
N VAL A 114 -1.00 -13.89 5.58
CA VAL A 114 0.44 -14.06 5.67
C VAL A 114 0.84 -14.87 6.91
N ASP A 115 1.80 -15.76 6.72
CA ASP A 115 2.45 -16.50 7.78
C ASP A 115 3.96 -16.26 7.72
N TYR A 116 4.49 -15.70 8.80
CA TYR A 116 5.91 -15.42 8.98
C TYR A 116 6.57 -16.50 9.83
N SER A 117 7.74 -16.93 9.46
CA SER A 117 8.46 -17.99 10.20
C SER A 117 8.86 -17.59 11.62
N ARG A 118 8.86 -16.29 11.96
CA ARG A 118 9.19 -15.75 13.28
C ARG A 118 8.06 -14.97 13.91
N ALA A 119 7.43 -14.04 13.18
CA ALA A 119 6.33 -13.24 13.67
C ALA A 119 4.98 -14.01 13.67
N GLY A 120 4.92 -15.21 13.05
CA GLY A 120 3.71 -16.05 13.02
C GLY A 120 2.63 -15.56 12.04
N TYR A 121 1.40 -15.99 12.28
CA TYR A 121 0.27 -15.73 11.41
C TYR A 121 -0.29 -14.32 11.61
N LYS A 122 -0.27 -13.50 10.54
CA LYS A 122 -0.63 -12.07 10.57
C LYS A 122 -1.59 -11.73 9.42
N PRO A 123 -2.87 -12.19 9.47
CA PRO A 123 -3.83 -11.83 8.42
C PRO A 123 -4.31 -10.39 8.57
N MET A 124 -4.65 -9.76 7.42
CA MET A 124 -5.31 -8.46 7.32
C MET A 124 -6.47 -8.56 6.34
N TYR A 125 -7.62 -8.05 6.73
CA TYR A 125 -8.83 -7.95 5.92
C TYR A 125 -9.22 -6.48 5.78
N GLU A 126 -9.58 -6.08 4.57
CA GLU A 126 -9.97 -4.71 4.27
C GLU A 126 -11.20 -4.69 3.38
N VAL A 127 -12.12 -3.80 3.66
CA VAL A 127 -13.21 -3.41 2.76
C VAL A 127 -13.08 -1.93 2.50
N GLU A 128 -12.90 -1.56 1.25
CA GLU A 128 -12.82 -0.17 0.79
C GLU A 128 -14.04 0.18 -0.02
N HIS A 129 -14.68 1.30 0.32
CA HIS A 129 -15.75 1.91 -0.47
C HIS A 129 -15.35 3.33 -0.87
N ASN A 130 -15.35 3.60 -2.17
CA ASN A 130 -14.78 4.82 -2.74
C ASN A 130 -15.85 5.62 -3.49
N GLU A 131 -16.29 6.73 -2.93
CA GLU A 131 -17.21 7.69 -3.54
C GLU A 131 -16.46 8.91 -4.10
N ARG A 132 -17.18 9.77 -4.82
CA ARG A 132 -16.59 10.99 -5.39
C ARG A 132 -15.96 11.87 -4.30
N ASN A 133 -16.64 12.03 -3.18
CA ASN A 133 -16.30 12.99 -2.13
C ASN A 133 -15.64 12.37 -0.93
N PHE A 134 -15.77 11.07 -0.74
CA PHE A 134 -15.19 10.37 0.41
C PHE A 134 -14.72 8.95 0.04
N LYS A 135 -13.89 8.42 0.92
CA LYS A 135 -13.51 7.01 0.93
C LYS A 135 -13.75 6.47 2.33
N MET A 136 -14.41 5.34 2.42
CA MET A 136 -14.58 4.62 3.67
C MET A 136 -13.82 3.31 3.61
N THR A 137 -13.07 3.02 4.65
CA THR A 137 -12.29 1.80 4.78
C THR A 137 -12.62 1.14 6.11
N TRP A 138 -12.88 -0.14 6.07
CA TRP A 138 -12.91 -1.00 7.25
C TRP A 138 -11.75 -1.97 7.16
N LYS A 139 -11.04 -2.14 8.29
CA LYS A 139 -9.93 -3.09 8.41
C LYS A 139 -10.09 -3.94 9.65
N SER A 140 -9.62 -5.18 9.57
CA SER A 140 -9.48 -6.08 10.70
C SER A 140 -8.28 -6.99 10.47
N GLY A 141 -7.37 -7.07 11.45
CA GLY A 141 -6.17 -7.90 11.38
C GLY A 141 -4.92 -7.17 11.83
N TRP A 142 -3.79 -7.60 11.30
CA TRP A 142 -2.47 -7.18 11.75
C TRP A 142 -1.83 -6.20 10.77
N GLU A 143 -1.30 -5.11 11.29
CA GLU A 143 -0.43 -4.16 10.56
C GLU A 143 0.91 -4.03 11.29
N GLU A 144 1.99 -3.95 10.51
CA GLU A 144 3.32 -3.65 11.03
C GLU A 144 3.63 -2.17 10.84
N GLU A 145 4.04 -1.50 11.91
CA GLU A 145 4.44 -0.12 11.90
C GLU A 145 5.67 0.03 12.82
N ASP A 146 6.76 0.57 12.28
CA ASP A 146 8.02 0.77 13.00
C ASP A 146 8.52 -0.48 13.76
N ASP A 147 8.60 -1.60 13.05
CA ASP A 147 9.02 -2.90 13.58
C ASP A 147 8.14 -3.45 14.73
N ASN A 148 6.92 -2.92 14.87
CA ASN A 148 5.93 -3.40 15.83
C ASN A 148 4.65 -3.86 15.16
N TRP A 149 4.11 -4.96 15.65
CA TRP A 149 2.85 -5.49 15.19
C TRP A 149 1.68 -4.96 16.02
N TYR A 150 0.68 -4.44 15.31
CA TYR A 150 -0.59 -3.97 15.85
C TYR A 150 -1.73 -4.81 15.30
N GLU A 151 -2.56 -5.35 16.18
CA GLU A 151 -3.82 -5.97 15.83
C GLU A 151 -4.92 -4.91 15.84
N LYS A 152 -5.48 -4.59 14.69
CA LYS A 152 -6.68 -3.79 14.54
C LYS A 152 -7.87 -4.74 14.52
N GLU A 153 -8.44 -5.05 15.69
CA GLU A 153 -9.58 -6.01 15.80
C GLU A 153 -10.77 -5.54 14.98
N THR A 154 -11.05 -4.24 15.02
CA THR A 154 -11.97 -3.55 14.10
C THR A 154 -11.50 -2.11 13.97
N ASN A 155 -11.44 -1.62 12.75
CA ASN A 155 -10.97 -0.26 12.47
C ASN A 155 -11.76 0.34 11.31
N TRP A 156 -12.37 1.48 11.53
CA TRP A 156 -13.12 2.24 10.54
C TRP A 156 -12.41 3.54 10.26
N ARG A 157 -12.23 3.86 8.97
CA ARG A 157 -11.68 5.12 8.53
C ARG A 157 -12.56 5.74 7.46
N LEU A 158 -12.88 7.01 7.65
CA LEU A 158 -13.60 7.85 6.70
C LEU A 158 -12.68 8.98 6.27
N ASP A 159 -12.23 8.97 5.02
CA ASP A 159 -11.46 10.04 4.41
C ASP A 159 -12.40 10.93 3.59
N TYR A 160 -12.54 12.19 3.98
CA TYR A 160 -13.18 13.21 3.17
C TYR A 160 -12.14 13.79 2.21
N LYS A 161 -12.35 13.58 0.92
CA LYS A 161 -11.38 13.92 -0.12
C LYS A 161 -11.24 15.45 -0.23
N ARG A 162 -10.19 15.85 -0.92
CA ARG A 162 -9.88 17.27 -1.12
C ARG A 162 -11.00 17.99 -1.89
N HIS A 163 -11.52 19.06 -1.31
CA HIS A 163 -12.54 19.93 -1.90
C HIS A 163 -12.09 21.39 -1.87
N ARG A 164 -12.51 22.15 -2.86
CA ARG A 164 -12.27 23.58 -2.89
C ARG A 164 -13.18 24.29 -1.88
N ILE A 165 -12.66 25.30 -1.18
CA ILE A 165 -13.43 26.08 -0.23
C ILE A 165 -14.39 27.01 -0.98
N ALA A 166 -13.89 27.69 -2.02
CA ALA A 166 -14.64 28.52 -2.92
C ALA A 166 -13.91 28.61 -4.27
N ASP A 167 -14.65 28.85 -5.36
CA ASP A 167 -14.09 28.83 -6.72
C ASP A 167 -13.01 29.91 -6.93
N ASN A 168 -13.11 31.03 -6.23
CA ASN A 168 -12.17 32.15 -6.32
C ASN A 168 -11.00 32.05 -5.32
N LEU A 169 -10.97 31.06 -4.44
CA LEU A 169 -9.88 30.88 -3.48
C LEU A 169 -8.96 29.73 -3.90
N PRO A 170 -7.64 29.93 -3.89
CA PRO A 170 -6.67 28.87 -4.20
C PRO A 170 -6.47 27.90 -3.03
N LEU A 171 -7.55 27.59 -2.30
CA LEU A 171 -7.53 26.78 -1.10
C LEU A 171 -8.48 25.60 -1.21
N THR A 172 -7.97 24.43 -0.82
CA THR A 172 -8.74 23.21 -0.70
C THR A 172 -8.62 22.65 0.70
N TYR A 173 -9.61 21.92 1.15
CA TYR A 173 -9.58 21.23 2.43
C TYR A 173 -9.83 19.73 2.27
N SER A 174 -9.32 18.96 3.20
CA SER A 174 -9.60 17.52 3.36
C SER A 174 -9.59 17.17 4.84
N ALA A 175 -10.23 16.06 5.20
CA ALA A 175 -10.30 15.61 6.58
C ALA A 175 -10.39 14.09 6.62
N TYR A 176 -10.05 13.48 7.76
CA TYR A 176 -10.38 12.09 8.02
C TYR A 176 -10.79 11.86 9.48
N LEU A 177 -11.50 10.78 9.67
CA LEU A 177 -11.83 10.21 10.98
C LEU A 177 -11.45 8.73 10.95
N GLU A 178 -10.72 8.27 11.95
CA GLU A 178 -10.42 6.87 12.18
C GLU A 178 -10.86 6.46 13.59
N HIS A 179 -11.48 5.29 13.70
CA HIS A 179 -11.93 4.75 14.98
C HIS A 179 -11.83 3.23 14.97
N GLY A 180 -11.16 2.68 15.97
CA GLY A 180 -10.94 1.25 16.04
C GLY A 180 -10.45 0.74 17.38
N LEU A 181 -10.52 -0.56 17.55
CA LEU A 181 -9.96 -1.25 18.70
C LEU A 181 -8.59 -1.81 18.34
N TRP A 182 -7.54 -1.21 18.90
CA TRP A 182 -6.17 -1.51 18.58
C TRP A 182 -5.48 -2.23 19.74
N LYS A 183 -4.59 -3.14 19.41
CA LYS A 183 -3.78 -3.87 20.37
C LYS A 183 -2.34 -3.97 19.85
N ARG A 184 -1.38 -3.58 20.67
CA ARG A 184 0.05 -3.78 20.40
C ARG A 184 0.47 -5.19 20.83
N GLU A 185 1.14 -5.93 19.95
CA GLU A 185 1.58 -7.30 20.26
C GLU A 185 2.64 -7.32 21.35
N SER A 186 3.64 -6.44 21.28
CA SER A 186 4.84 -6.48 22.14
C SER A 186 4.54 -6.36 23.63
N ASN A 187 3.48 -5.67 24.03
CA ASN A 187 3.12 -5.44 25.43
C ASN A 187 1.66 -5.75 25.75
N GLY A 188 0.88 -6.23 24.80
CA GLY A 188 -0.54 -6.54 24.96
C GLY A 188 -1.43 -5.31 25.23
N LEU A 189 -0.91 -4.10 25.04
CA LEU A 189 -1.66 -2.87 25.24
C LEU A 189 -2.85 -2.82 24.29
N LYS A 190 -4.07 -2.66 24.84
CA LYS A 190 -5.33 -2.60 24.09
C LYS A 190 -6.09 -1.34 24.47
N SER A 191 -6.55 -0.59 23.45
CA SER A 191 -7.32 0.64 23.61
C SER A 191 -8.24 0.88 22.43
N TRP A 192 -9.37 1.53 22.67
CA TRP A 192 -10.11 2.19 21.59
C TRP A 192 -9.35 3.43 21.18
N HIS A 193 -8.92 3.43 19.93
CA HIS A 193 -8.24 4.52 19.27
C HIS A 193 -9.25 5.34 18.46
N THR A 194 -9.20 6.65 18.60
CA THR A 194 -9.96 7.58 17.77
C THR A 194 -9.01 8.67 17.30
N GLU A 195 -8.86 8.81 15.99
CA GLU A 195 -8.03 9.83 15.38
C GLU A 195 -8.84 10.60 14.35
N TYR A 196 -8.74 11.92 14.34
CA TYR A 196 -9.30 12.76 13.30
C TYR A 196 -8.36 13.90 12.97
N ALA A 197 -8.32 14.27 11.70
CA ALA A 197 -7.50 15.37 11.23
C ALA A 197 -8.21 16.17 10.17
N ALA A 198 -7.84 17.43 10.09
CA ALA A 198 -8.25 18.35 9.03
C ALA A 198 -7.04 19.05 8.43
N TYR A 199 -7.04 19.18 7.12
CA TYR A 199 -5.97 19.79 6.34
C TYR A 199 -6.52 20.93 5.48
N LEU A 200 -5.74 21.98 5.41
CA LEU A 200 -5.92 23.08 4.46
C LEU A 200 -4.70 23.08 3.52
N ASN A 201 -4.99 23.01 2.22
CA ASN A 201 -3.96 22.95 1.20
C ASN A 201 -4.09 24.16 0.29
N HIS A 202 -2.99 24.82 -0.02
CA HIS A 202 -2.95 25.82 -1.07
C HIS A 202 -2.80 25.14 -2.44
N ASP A 203 -3.41 25.70 -3.48
CA ASP A 203 -3.13 25.26 -4.85
C ASP A 203 -1.64 25.45 -5.16
N PRO A 204 -1.06 24.66 -6.07
CA PRO A 204 0.36 24.78 -6.41
C PRO A 204 0.71 26.23 -6.79
N ILE A 205 1.69 26.81 -6.11
CA ILE A 205 2.20 28.14 -6.36
C ILE A 205 3.37 28.03 -7.33
N TYR A 206 3.19 28.56 -8.55
CA TYR A 206 4.25 28.59 -9.55
C TYR A 206 5.11 29.83 -9.34
N LEU A 207 6.38 29.63 -8.99
CA LEU A 207 7.32 30.70 -8.70
C LEU A 207 8.01 31.18 -9.99
N PHE A 208 8.46 32.45 -9.98
CA PHE A 208 9.25 33.06 -11.08
C PHE A 208 8.54 33.04 -12.44
N ASN A 209 7.20 33.12 -12.48
CA ASN A 209 6.39 32.99 -13.71
C ASN A 209 6.77 31.75 -14.55
N SER A 210 7.27 30.70 -13.92
CA SER A 210 7.76 29.50 -14.54
C SER A 210 6.99 28.29 -14.03
N LYS A 211 6.52 27.43 -14.94
CA LYS A 211 5.95 26.12 -14.58
C LYS A 211 7.00 25.12 -14.07
N ASN A 212 8.26 25.53 -14.07
CA ASN A 212 9.38 24.66 -13.66
C ASN A 212 9.61 24.67 -12.15
N THR A 213 9.16 25.72 -11.45
CA THR A 213 9.31 25.83 -9.99
C THR A 213 7.95 25.89 -9.35
N VAL A 214 7.64 24.93 -8.49
CA VAL A 214 6.36 24.80 -7.83
C VAL A 214 6.54 24.66 -6.32
N LEU A 215 5.78 25.48 -5.56
CA LEU A 215 5.69 25.40 -4.11
C LEU A 215 4.30 24.86 -3.75
N ASN A 216 4.27 23.79 -2.96
CA ASN A 216 3.07 23.24 -2.36
C ASN A 216 3.09 23.49 -0.86
N LEU A 217 1.97 23.95 -0.31
CA LEU A 217 1.80 24.25 1.10
C LEU A 217 0.57 23.52 1.64
N THR A 218 0.74 22.90 2.81
CA THR A 218 -0.35 22.28 3.56
C THR A 218 -0.18 22.60 5.03
N VAL A 219 -1.25 22.95 5.70
CA VAL A 219 -1.33 23.02 7.16
C VAL A 219 -2.45 22.11 7.63
N GLY A 220 -2.27 21.52 8.79
CA GLY A 220 -3.26 20.60 9.34
C GLY A 220 -3.26 20.59 10.84
N LYS A 221 -4.29 19.98 11.38
CA LYS A 221 -4.36 19.64 12.80
C LYS A 221 -4.94 18.25 12.96
N LYS A 222 -4.29 17.47 13.81
CA LYS A 222 -4.68 16.10 14.15
C LYS A 222 -5.05 16.05 15.63
N TRP A 223 -6.04 15.25 15.96
CA TRP A 223 -6.45 14.95 17.33
C TRP A 223 -6.51 13.45 17.51
N VAL A 224 -5.96 12.98 18.61
CA VAL A 224 -5.95 11.57 18.98
C VAL A 224 -6.54 11.40 20.36
N HIS A 225 -7.48 10.46 20.49
CA HIS A 225 -8.08 10.08 21.74
C HIS A 225 -7.94 8.58 21.96
N GLU A 226 -7.44 8.20 23.11
CA GLU A 226 -7.30 6.81 23.55
C GLU A 226 -8.17 6.55 24.77
N SER A 227 -9.02 5.53 24.72
CA SER A 227 -9.91 5.21 25.83
C SER A 227 -9.16 4.89 27.13
N ARG A 228 -7.92 4.40 27.01
CA ARG A 228 -7.09 4.02 28.15
C ARG A 228 -6.53 5.22 28.92
N THR A 229 -6.22 6.31 28.25
CA THR A 229 -5.66 7.52 28.87
C THR A 229 -6.72 8.57 29.14
N SER A 230 -7.88 8.48 28.46
CA SER A 230 -8.97 9.48 28.49
C SER A 230 -8.53 10.89 28.08
N ASP A 231 -7.33 11.06 27.55
CA ASP A 231 -6.79 12.35 27.10
C ASP A 231 -7.07 12.57 25.62
N LEU A 232 -7.49 13.79 25.29
CA LEU A 232 -7.53 14.28 23.90
C LEU A 232 -6.26 15.05 23.62
N ARG A 233 -5.41 14.50 22.75
CA ARG A 233 -4.16 15.11 22.34
C ARG A 233 -4.30 15.73 20.96
N SER A 234 -3.61 16.83 20.71
CA SER A 234 -3.66 17.48 19.40
C SER A 234 -2.28 17.88 18.92
N THR A 235 -2.09 17.78 17.60
CA THR A 235 -0.85 18.09 16.91
C THR A 235 -1.11 19.04 15.77
N ASN A 236 -0.27 20.04 15.60
CA ASN A 236 -0.26 20.88 14.42
C ASN A 236 0.72 20.27 13.39
N MET A 237 0.33 20.31 12.13
CA MET A 237 1.11 19.75 11.02
C MET A 237 1.34 20.83 9.97
N TYR A 238 2.59 20.92 9.51
CA TYR A 238 3.03 21.88 8.50
C TYR A 238 3.85 21.15 7.44
N TYR A 239 3.42 21.25 6.19
CA TYR A 239 4.12 20.65 5.06
C TYR A 239 4.38 21.72 4.01
N ALA A 240 5.62 21.81 3.56
CA ALA A 240 6.00 22.64 2.44
C ALA A 240 6.93 21.85 1.52
N THR A 241 6.64 21.82 0.23
CA THR A 241 7.52 21.19 -0.75
C THR A 241 7.81 22.15 -1.90
N LEU A 242 9.08 22.33 -2.21
CA LEU A 242 9.56 23.10 -3.34
C LEU A 242 10.10 22.13 -4.40
N GLY A 243 9.43 22.04 -5.53
CA GLY A 243 9.85 21.24 -6.68
C GLY A 243 10.44 22.11 -7.77
N GLN A 244 11.56 21.67 -8.37
CA GLN A 244 12.23 22.33 -9.48
C GLN A 244 12.46 21.35 -10.64
N LYS A 245 11.92 21.66 -11.82
CA LYS A 245 12.29 20.98 -13.07
C LYS A 245 13.50 21.69 -13.65
N ILE A 246 14.65 21.02 -13.67
CA ILE A 246 15.92 21.54 -14.22
C ILE A 246 15.97 21.28 -15.72
N SER A 247 15.53 20.09 -16.17
CA SER A 247 15.44 19.70 -17.57
C SER A 247 14.35 18.63 -17.74
N ASP A 248 14.14 18.12 -18.96
CA ASP A 248 13.18 17.04 -19.17
C ASP A 248 13.59 15.73 -18.50
N LYS A 249 14.88 15.57 -18.18
CA LYS A 249 15.44 14.38 -17.52
C LYS A 249 15.72 14.57 -16.03
N TRP A 250 15.79 15.83 -15.57
CA TRP A 250 16.20 16.13 -14.20
C TRP A 250 15.15 16.96 -13.47
N ARG A 251 14.75 16.46 -12.29
CA ARG A 251 13.90 17.16 -11.34
C ARG A 251 14.54 17.05 -9.96
N THR A 252 14.46 18.11 -9.19
CA THR A 252 14.85 18.13 -7.77
C THR A 252 13.70 18.65 -6.94
N TRP A 253 13.70 18.33 -5.67
CA TRP A 253 12.73 18.83 -4.72
C TRP A 253 13.37 18.96 -3.35
N ALA A 254 12.86 19.91 -2.56
CA ALA A 254 13.15 20.06 -1.15
C ALA A 254 11.84 20.07 -0.38
N GLY A 255 11.76 19.38 0.74
CA GLY A 255 10.59 19.32 1.58
C GLY A 255 10.88 19.75 2.99
N TYR A 256 9.94 20.47 3.58
CA TYR A 256 9.89 20.76 5.01
C TYR A 256 8.64 20.10 5.56
N TYR A 257 8.82 19.33 6.60
CA TYR A 257 7.77 18.68 7.36
C TYR A 257 7.98 18.96 8.84
N GLN A 258 6.94 19.42 9.50
CA GLN A 258 6.91 19.57 10.94
C GLN A 258 5.59 19.02 11.46
N GLU A 259 5.68 18.16 12.43
CA GLU A 259 4.57 17.66 13.23
C GLU A 259 4.98 17.84 14.69
N ASP A 260 4.16 18.57 15.46
CA ASP A 260 4.36 18.66 16.90
C ASP A 260 4.02 17.29 17.50
N GLU A 261 4.77 16.83 18.50
CA GLU A 261 4.58 15.51 19.10
C GLU A 261 3.11 15.25 19.48
N THR A 262 2.54 14.21 18.88
CA THR A 262 1.35 13.58 19.42
C THR A 262 1.74 12.23 19.93
N SER A 263 1.84 12.05 21.18
CA SER A 263 2.03 10.72 21.70
C SER A 263 0.67 10.04 21.89
N SER A 264 0.27 9.20 20.94
CA SER A 264 -0.66 8.12 21.23
C SER A 264 0.03 7.11 22.15
N VAL A 265 -0.73 6.34 22.93
CA VAL A 265 -0.16 5.19 23.67
C VAL A 265 0.37 4.12 22.73
N PHE A 266 0.03 4.19 21.45
CA PHE A 266 0.53 3.33 20.39
C PHE A 266 1.76 3.91 19.71
N ASP A 267 2.00 5.22 19.80
CA ASP A 267 3.23 5.82 19.29
C ASP A 267 4.41 5.34 20.11
N LEU A 268 5.40 4.81 19.46
CA LEU A 268 6.62 4.31 20.07
C LEU A 268 7.63 5.43 20.22
N GLY A 269 7.27 6.55 20.83
CA GLY A 269 8.25 7.57 21.12
C GLY A 269 9.26 7.74 20.01
N GLN A 270 8.84 7.94 18.78
CA GLN A 270 9.77 8.34 17.73
C GLN A 270 10.44 9.62 18.21
N PRO A 271 11.76 9.65 18.26
CA PRO A 271 12.47 10.88 18.57
C PRO A 271 11.98 11.92 17.58
N ASP A 272 11.68 13.12 18.06
CA ASP A 272 11.34 14.30 17.28
C ASP A 272 11.89 14.25 15.86
N MET A 273 11.11 13.76 14.91
CA MET A 273 11.37 14.02 13.49
C MET A 273 10.96 15.45 13.16
N ALA A 274 11.19 16.34 14.09
CA ALA A 274 10.68 17.68 14.12
C ALA A 274 11.11 18.54 12.94
N LYS A 275 12.13 18.22 12.20
CA LYS A 275 12.56 18.98 11.02
C LYS A 275 13.38 18.10 10.08
N GLU A 276 12.74 17.41 9.19
CA GLU A 276 13.44 16.71 8.13
C GLU A 276 13.48 17.57 6.86
N LEU A 277 14.67 18.04 6.49
CA LEU A 277 14.92 18.63 5.19
C LEU A 277 15.30 17.48 4.25
N ARG A 278 14.40 17.09 3.37
CA ARG A 278 14.68 16.08 2.34
C ARG A 278 15.09 16.77 1.04
N ASN A 279 16.30 16.50 0.60
CA ASN A 279 16.81 16.89 -0.71
C ASN A 279 16.53 15.84 -1.76
#